data_3f12d3b31b9c3de2f2129675f31e45e4
#
_entry.id   3f12d3b31b9c3de2f2129675f31e45e4
#
_cell.length_a   1.000
_cell.length_b   1.000
_cell.length_c   1.000
_cell.angle_alpha   90.00
_cell.angle_beta   90.00
_cell.angle_gamma   90.00
#
_symmetry.space_group_name_H-M   'P 1'
#
loop_
_entity.id
_entity.type
_entity.pdbx_description
1 polymer ?
#
loop_
_entity_poly.entity_id
_entity_poly.type
_entity_poly.pdbx_seq_one_letter_code
_entity_poly.pdbx_strand_id
1 'polypeptide(L)'
;MSYRRWLAPLLASSLACATAYAGNIGNVGALSQAQFQNLTGDLGAALSYKDMMPAAPLGITGFDIGLTAMDTRVAQGGALHTATGSGSNNLFVPSLQAQKGLPLGFDVGLTYGRVPGSNVRVVGGDVSYALIGGGLLAPALTVRGTYTRMTGVREMGLNTRSVELCLSKGFVFITPYIGVGRVRTVGTPHTGTLSAVTVDETKEYVGADINMGLLNLDLEVDRMGGSTSYGANVGWRL
;
A
#
# COMPACT_ATOMS: atom_id res chain seq x y z
N MET A 1 38.91 -40.08 5.45
CA MET A 1 38.00 -39.25 6.24
C MET A 1 37.27 -38.28 5.27
N SER A 2 36.04 -38.60 4.88
CA SER A 2 35.28 -37.86 3.87
C SER A 2 34.30 -36.92 4.55
N TYR A 3 34.48 -35.60 4.37
CA TYR A 3 33.55 -34.60 4.83
C TYR A 3 32.35 -34.55 3.84
N ARG A 4 31.19 -35.10 4.24
CA ARG A 4 29.91 -34.94 3.55
C ARG A 4 29.47 -33.49 3.70
N ARG A 5 29.55 -32.73 2.62
CA ARG A 5 28.91 -31.40 2.47
C ARG A 5 27.38 -31.58 2.43
N TRP A 6 26.72 -31.16 3.48
CA TRP A 6 25.27 -30.95 3.49
C TRP A 6 24.99 -29.63 2.76
N LEU A 7 24.71 -29.71 1.48
CA LEU A 7 24.06 -28.64 0.74
C LEU A 7 22.57 -28.74 1.05
N ALA A 8 22.07 -27.80 1.89
CA ALA A 8 20.65 -27.59 2.06
C ALA A 8 20.08 -27.07 0.72
N PRO A 9 19.02 -27.67 0.17
CA PRO A 9 18.32 -27.08 -0.97
C PRO A 9 17.61 -25.82 -0.49
N LEU A 10 18.03 -24.66 -0.97
CA LEU A 10 17.25 -23.44 -0.96
C LEU A 10 15.94 -23.76 -1.71
N LEU A 11 14.86 -23.86 -0.97
CA LEU A 11 13.50 -23.84 -1.49
C LEU A 11 13.25 -22.43 -2.09
N ALA A 12 13.64 -22.27 -3.35
CA ALA A 12 13.12 -21.23 -4.19
C ALA A 12 11.65 -21.60 -4.49
N SER A 13 10.75 -21.30 -3.56
CA SER A 13 9.34 -21.23 -3.85
C SER A 13 9.16 -20.07 -4.82
N SER A 14 9.07 -20.41 -6.12
CA SER A 14 8.59 -19.48 -7.14
C SER A 14 7.21 -19.00 -6.68
N LEU A 15 7.14 -17.77 -6.15
CA LEU A 15 5.90 -17.03 -6.15
C LEU A 15 5.50 -16.92 -7.63
N ALA A 16 4.66 -17.83 -8.09
CA ALA A 16 3.93 -17.67 -9.32
C ALA A 16 2.97 -16.49 -9.09
N CYS A 17 3.48 -15.27 -9.31
CA CYS A 17 2.63 -14.10 -9.47
C CYS A 17 1.77 -14.40 -10.69
N ALA A 18 0.57 -14.95 -10.46
CA ALA A 18 -0.47 -14.91 -11.47
C ALA A 18 -0.67 -13.42 -11.77
N THR A 19 -0.10 -12.95 -12.87
CA THR A 19 -0.26 -11.58 -13.33
C THR A 19 -1.73 -11.41 -13.72
N ALA A 20 -2.55 -11.04 -12.74
CA ALA A 20 -3.89 -10.58 -12.99
C ALA A 20 -3.75 -9.25 -13.75
N TYR A 21 -3.88 -9.30 -15.07
CA TYR A 21 -3.92 -8.09 -15.89
C TYR A 21 -5.23 -7.36 -15.61
N ALA A 22 -5.17 -6.31 -14.83
CA ALA A 22 -6.25 -5.34 -14.75
C ALA A 22 -6.26 -4.58 -16.07
N GLY A 23 -7.34 -4.70 -16.86
CA GLY A 23 -7.48 -3.94 -18.10
C GLY A 23 -7.46 -2.43 -17.87
N ASN A 24 -7.45 -1.64 -18.94
CA ASN A 24 -7.57 -0.19 -18.86
C ASN A 24 -8.94 0.20 -18.29
N ILE A 25 -8.98 1.16 -17.38
CA ILE A 25 -10.24 1.80 -17.00
C ILE A 25 -10.65 2.71 -18.15
N GLY A 26 -11.67 2.32 -18.90
CA GLY A 26 -12.13 3.02 -20.10
C GLY A 26 -13.66 3.05 -20.24
N ASN A 27 -14.40 2.32 -19.40
CA ASN A 27 -15.85 2.12 -19.55
C ASN A 27 -16.65 2.65 -18.35
N VAL A 28 -16.16 3.73 -17.72
CA VAL A 28 -16.79 4.33 -16.54
C VAL A 28 -18.23 4.81 -16.84
N GLY A 29 -18.48 5.30 -18.06
CA GLY A 29 -19.81 5.76 -18.49
C GLY A 29 -20.89 4.66 -18.57
N ALA A 30 -20.50 3.38 -18.56
CA ALA A 30 -21.43 2.24 -18.53
C ALA A 30 -21.89 1.87 -17.11
N LEU A 31 -21.29 2.47 -16.07
CA LEU A 31 -21.61 2.19 -14.67
C LEU A 31 -22.88 2.93 -14.23
N SER A 32 -23.65 2.30 -13.35
CA SER A 32 -24.63 3.02 -12.54
C SER A 32 -23.93 3.83 -11.44
N GLN A 33 -24.62 4.78 -10.81
CA GLN A 33 -24.07 5.57 -9.71
C GLN A 33 -23.59 4.69 -8.54
N ALA A 34 -24.33 3.63 -8.19
CA ALA A 34 -23.96 2.69 -7.15
C ALA A 34 -22.70 1.88 -7.52
N GLN A 35 -22.60 1.45 -8.78
CA GLN A 35 -21.40 0.77 -9.27
C GLN A 35 -20.18 1.69 -9.29
N PHE A 36 -20.36 2.97 -9.63
CA PHE A 36 -19.27 3.95 -9.57
C PHE A 36 -18.78 4.20 -8.14
N GLN A 37 -19.70 4.21 -7.15
CA GLN A 37 -19.34 4.27 -5.73
C GLN A 37 -18.54 3.04 -5.30
N ASN A 38 -18.97 1.84 -5.69
CA ASN A 38 -18.26 0.59 -5.41
C ASN A 38 -16.86 0.58 -6.05
N LEU A 39 -16.76 0.97 -7.33
CA LEU A 39 -15.45 1.11 -8.02
C LEU A 39 -14.54 2.10 -7.29
N THR A 40 -15.09 3.22 -6.82
CA THR A 40 -14.33 4.23 -6.07
C THR A 40 -13.78 3.66 -4.76
N GLY A 41 -14.57 2.90 -4.00
CA GLY A 41 -14.11 2.21 -2.78
C GLY A 41 -13.04 1.17 -3.08
N ASP A 42 -13.26 0.28 -4.05
CA ASP A 42 -12.32 -0.76 -4.46
C ASP A 42 -10.96 -0.19 -4.92
N LEU A 43 -11.00 0.83 -5.77
CA LEU A 43 -9.78 1.54 -6.21
C LEU A 43 -9.14 2.31 -5.06
N GLY A 44 -9.95 2.87 -4.14
CA GLY A 44 -9.46 3.52 -2.92
C GLY A 44 -8.66 2.55 -2.06
N ALA A 45 -9.18 1.35 -1.85
CA ALA A 45 -8.49 0.30 -1.10
C ALA A 45 -7.16 -0.10 -1.76
N ALA A 46 -7.15 -0.29 -3.08
CA ALA A 46 -5.96 -0.73 -3.81
C ALA A 46 -4.89 0.37 -3.97
N LEU A 47 -5.30 1.63 -4.12
CA LEU A 47 -4.42 2.77 -4.45
C LEU A 47 -4.16 3.71 -3.26
N SER A 48 -4.75 3.46 -2.07
CA SER A 48 -4.38 4.18 -0.85
C SER A 48 -2.90 3.98 -0.52
N TYR A 49 -2.33 4.94 0.18
CA TYR A 49 -0.92 4.86 0.59
C TYR A 49 -0.66 3.62 1.45
N LYS A 50 0.38 2.86 1.12
CA LYS A 50 0.84 1.67 1.82
C LYS A 50 2.28 1.90 2.24
N ASP A 51 2.50 2.32 3.47
CA ASP A 51 3.84 2.67 3.94
C ASP A 51 4.72 1.44 4.17
N MET A 52 4.12 0.37 4.70
CA MET A 52 4.78 -0.89 5.03
C MET A 52 6.04 -0.71 5.91
N MET A 53 5.96 0.20 6.89
CA MET A 53 7.06 0.51 7.81
C MET A 53 6.61 0.49 9.26
N PRO A 54 7.50 0.11 10.21
CA PRO A 54 7.27 0.25 11.64
C PRO A 54 7.03 1.71 12.06
N ALA A 55 6.46 1.90 13.26
CA ALA A 55 6.18 3.22 13.83
C ALA A 55 7.41 3.99 14.32
N ALA A 56 8.58 3.34 14.44
CA ALA A 56 9.80 4.01 14.91
C ALA A 56 10.29 5.01 13.85
N PRO A 57 10.61 6.28 14.22
CA PRO A 57 11.08 7.27 13.27
C PRO A 57 12.48 6.92 12.76
N LEU A 58 12.74 7.24 11.49
CA LEU A 58 14.04 6.98 10.85
C LEU A 58 15.17 7.86 11.41
N GLY A 59 14.82 9.00 12.02
CA GLY A 59 15.81 9.96 12.51
C GLY A 59 16.44 10.82 11.41
N ILE A 60 17.19 11.84 11.81
CA ILE A 60 17.70 12.89 10.88
C ILE A 60 18.55 12.32 9.73
N THR A 61 19.39 11.35 10.01
CA THR A 61 20.26 10.74 9.00
C THR A 61 19.59 9.60 8.24
N GLY A 62 18.50 9.02 8.81
CA GLY A 62 17.85 7.86 8.27
C GLY A 62 17.10 8.13 6.96
N PHE A 63 17.15 7.18 6.07
CA PHE A 63 16.30 7.11 4.89
C PHE A 63 16.04 5.65 4.52
N ASP A 64 14.97 5.41 3.79
CA ASP A 64 14.61 4.12 3.25
C ASP A 64 14.16 4.29 1.78
N ILE A 65 14.64 3.41 0.92
CA ILE A 65 14.19 3.33 -0.48
C ILE A 65 13.85 1.87 -0.75
N GLY A 66 12.61 1.60 -1.13
CA GLY A 66 12.10 0.25 -1.30
C GLY A 66 11.28 0.03 -2.56
N LEU A 67 11.23 -1.22 -2.96
CA LEU A 67 10.30 -1.74 -3.96
C LEU A 67 9.20 -2.50 -3.24
N THR A 68 7.98 -2.01 -3.39
CA THR A 68 6.78 -2.59 -2.78
C THR A 68 5.97 -3.32 -3.84
N ALA A 69 5.41 -4.45 -3.49
CA ALA A 69 4.45 -5.19 -4.28
C ALA A 69 3.19 -5.44 -3.44
N MET A 70 2.06 -4.86 -3.84
CA MET A 70 0.76 -5.04 -3.18
C MET A 70 -0.20 -5.75 -4.11
N ASP A 71 -0.85 -6.80 -3.63
CA ASP A 71 -1.98 -7.45 -4.30
C ASP A 71 -3.26 -7.24 -3.49
N THR A 72 -4.20 -6.49 -4.04
CA THR A 72 -5.47 -6.15 -3.40
C THR A 72 -6.60 -6.93 -4.03
N ARG A 73 -7.22 -7.80 -3.25
CA ARG A 73 -8.49 -8.44 -3.59
C ARG A 73 -9.62 -7.47 -3.25
N VAL A 74 -10.26 -6.94 -4.29
CA VAL A 74 -11.33 -5.96 -4.14
C VAL A 74 -12.65 -6.61 -3.72
N ALA A 75 -13.44 -5.88 -2.94
CA ALA A 75 -14.69 -6.39 -2.38
C ALA A 75 -15.83 -6.46 -3.41
N GLN A 76 -15.89 -5.50 -4.36
CA GLN A 76 -16.99 -5.29 -5.30
C GLN A 76 -16.53 -5.40 -6.77
N GLY A 77 -15.75 -6.43 -7.10
CA GLY A 77 -15.08 -6.62 -8.39
C GLY A 77 -15.97 -6.49 -9.64
N GLY A 78 -17.29 -6.62 -9.53
CA GLY A 78 -18.20 -6.47 -10.65
C GLY A 78 -18.17 -5.08 -11.30
N ALA A 79 -18.01 -4.01 -10.52
CA ALA A 79 -17.85 -2.66 -11.03
C ALA A 79 -16.50 -2.49 -11.75
N LEU A 80 -15.45 -3.08 -11.19
CA LEU A 80 -14.12 -3.11 -11.81
C LEU A 80 -14.16 -3.86 -13.16
N HIS A 81 -14.83 -5.02 -13.23
CA HIS A 81 -15.00 -5.78 -14.47
C HIS A 81 -15.70 -4.97 -15.56
N THR A 82 -16.78 -4.26 -15.20
CA THR A 82 -17.51 -3.41 -16.16
C THR A 82 -16.63 -2.26 -16.66
N ALA A 83 -15.89 -1.62 -15.75
CA ALA A 83 -15.05 -0.47 -16.08
C ALA A 83 -13.81 -0.84 -16.91
N THR A 84 -13.26 -2.05 -16.72
CA THR A 84 -12.00 -2.50 -17.37
C THR A 84 -12.22 -3.50 -18.50
N GLY A 85 -13.37 -4.16 -18.58
CA GLY A 85 -13.58 -5.33 -19.44
C GLY A 85 -12.78 -6.56 -19.04
N SER A 86 -12.16 -6.57 -17.84
CA SER A 86 -11.32 -7.68 -17.34
C SER A 86 -12.02 -8.39 -16.19
N GLY A 87 -11.94 -9.71 -16.15
CA GLY A 87 -12.57 -10.54 -15.10
C GLY A 87 -11.76 -10.67 -13.79
N SER A 88 -10.71 -9.87 -13.58
CA SER A 88 -9.90 -9.95 -12.36
C SER A 88 -10.51 -9.18 -11.19
N ASN A 89 -10.59 -9.83 -10.04
CA ASN A 89 -10.93 -9.20 -8.75
C ASN A 89 -9.69 -8.74 -7.98
N ASN A 90 -8.50 -8.93 -8.54
CA ASN A 90 -7.25 -8.54 -7.90
C ASN A 90 -6.62 -7.38 -8.64
N LEU A 91 -6.09 -6.42 -7.88
CA LEU A 91 -5.29 -5.30 -8.36
C LEU A 91 -3.89 -5.42 -7.79
N PHE A 92 -2.93 -5.79 -8.65
CA PHE A 92 -1.52 -5.83 -8.31
C PHE A 92 -0.87 -4.49 -8.60
N VAL A 93 -0.25 -3.89 -7.58
CA VAL A 93 0.34 -2.54 -7.65
C VAL A 93 1.80 -2.58 -7.18
N PRO A 94 2.75 -2.84 -8.08
CA PRO A 94 4.15 -2.60 -7.78
C PRO A 94 4.43 -1.10 -7.68
N SER A 95 5.22 -0.71 -6.67
CA SER A 95 5.54 0.70 -6.38
C SER A 95 7.00 0.87 -5.96
N LEU A 96 7.55 2.04 -6.27
CA LEU A 96 8.78 2.54 -5.68
C LEU A 96 8.41 3.47 -4.53
N GLN A 97 9.03 3.28 -3.38
CA GLN A 97 8.85 4.13 -2.20
C GLN A 97 10.18 4.73 -1.76
N ALA A 98 10.12 5.93 -1.20
CA ALA A 98 11.25 6.59 -0.57
C ALA A 98 10.77 7.31 0.68
N GLN A 99 11.45 7.08 1.80
CA GLN A 99 11.18 7.69 3.10
C GLN A 99 12.41 8.41 3.61
N LYS A 100 12.22 9.55 4.25
CA LYS A 100 13.28 10.36 4.84
C LYS A 100 12.91 10.81 6.23
N GLY A 101 13.76 10.47 7.20
CA GLY A 101 13.67 10.98 8.56
C GLY A 101 14.09 12.44 8.64
N LEU A 102 13.35 13.19 9.43
CA LEU A 102 13.55 14.61 9.71
C LEU A 102 13.79 14.84 11.21
N PRO A 103 14.22 16.05 11.63
CA PRO A 103 14.33 16.39 13.03
C PRO A 103 13.00 16.23 13.80
N LEU A 104 13.07 16.11 15.11
CA LEU A 104 11.93 16.10 16.05
C LEU A 104 10.97 14.91 15.88
N GLY A 105 11.41 13.81 15.26
CA GLY A 105 10.60 12.60 15.12
C GLY A 105 9.60 12.65 13.97
N PHE A 106 9.80 13.53 13.00
CA PHE A 106 9.06 13.53 11.75
C PHE A 106 9.72 12.64 10.71
N ASP A 107 8.91 11.99 9.87
CA ASP A 107 9.36 11.40 8.62
C ASP A 107 8.45 11.87 7.49
N VAL A 108 8.98 11.89 6.26
CA VAL A 108 8.23 12.20 5.04
C VAL A 108 8.51 11.15 4.00
N GLY A 109 7.49 10.80 3.24
CA GLY A 109 7.59 9.77 2.23
C GLY A 109 6.93 10.12 0.92
N LEU A 110 7.38 9.42 -0.12
CA LEU A 110 6.85 9.49 -1.47
C LEU A 110 6.67 8.09 -2.03
N THR A 111 5.64 7.89 -2.84
CA THR A 111 5.40 6.64 -3.56
C THR A 111 5.01 6.89 -5.00
N TYR A 112 5.47 6.02 -5.88
CA TYR A 112 5.05 5.94 -7.27
C TYR A 112 4.80 4.49 -7.65
N GLY A 113 3.58 4.18 -8.09
CA GLY A 113 3.17 2.84 -8.51
C GLY A 113 2.48 2.83 -9.86
N ARG A 114 2.46 1.65 -10.50
CA ARG A 114 1.75 1.43 -11.76
C ARG A 114 1.13 0.05 -11.77
N VAL A 115 -0.16 -0.03 -12.14
CA VAL A 115 -0.84 -1.31 -12.36
C VAL A 115 -0.38 -1.89 -13.71
N PRO A 116 0.26 -3.08 -13.74
CA PRO A 116 0.72 -3.70 -14.98
C PRO A 116 -0.45 -4.00 -15.93
N GLY A 117 -0.25 -3.78 -17.23
CA GLY A 117 -1.28 -4.00 -18.23
C GLY A 117 -2.48 -3.05 -18.18
N SER A 118 -2.35 -1.94 -17.40
CA SER A 118 -3.40 -0.93 -17.24
C SER A 118 -2.86 0.48 -17.48
N ASN A 119 -3.80 1.42 -17.69
CA ASN A 119 -3.51 2.86 -17.73
C ASN A 119 -3.38 3.47 -16.32
N VAL A 120 -3.65 2.72 -15.25
CA VAL A 120 -3.65 3.19 -13.87
C VAL A 120 -2.22 3.36 -13.34
N ARG A 121 -1.94 4.54 -12.81
CA ARG A 121 -0.75 4.87 -12.04
C ARG A 121 -1.17 5.57 -10.76
N VAL A 122 -0.38 5.44 -9.71
CA VAL A 122 -0.58 6.14 -8.44
C VAL A 122 0.68 6.90 -8.06
N VAL A 123 0.49 8.12 -7.59
CA VAL A 123 1.53 8.93 -6.96
C VAL A 123 1.00 9.40 -5.62
N GLY A 124 1.83 9.39 -4.61
CA GLY A 124 1.41 9.78 -3.27
C GLY A 124 2.57 10.18 -2.39
N GLY A 125 2.22 10.63 -1.21
CA GLY A 125 3.16 10.96 -0.16
C GLY A 125 2.50 10.90 1.20
N ASP A 126 3.34 10.90 2.22
CA ASP A 126 2.94 10.94 3.61
C ASP A 126 3.84 11.86 4.44
N VAL A 127 3.30 12.21 5.59
CA VAL A 127 4.02 12.82 6.69
C VAL A 127 3.65 12.07 7.94
N SER A 128 4.63 11.63 8.70
CA SER A 128 4.41 10.97 9.98
C SER A 128 5.13 11.69 11.12
N TYR A 129 4.59 11.51 12.33
CA TYR A 129 5.14 12.07 13.56
C TYR A 129 5.13 11.02 14.66
N ALA A 130 6.28 10.74 15.22
CA ALA A 130 6.44 9.82 16.32
C ALA A 130 5.96 10.45 17.63
N LEU A 131 4.80 10.00 18.11
CA LEU A 131 4.28 10.36 19.45
C LEU A 131 5.12 9.71 20.54
N ILE A 132 5.59 8.49 20.28
CA ILE A 132 6.52 7.72 21.11
C ILE A 132 7.57 7.16 20.18
N GLY A 133 8.83 7.56 20.33
CA GLY A 133 9.92 7.18 19.41
C GLY A 133 10.38 5.73 19.53
N GLY A 134 9.90 5.00 20.53
CA GLY A 134 10.30 3.60 20.72
C GLY A 134 11.68 3.44 21.36
N GLY A 135 12.12 2.20 21.50
CA GLY A 135 13.42 1.83 22.06
C GLY A 135 13.46 0.36 22.48
N LEU A 136 14.53 -0.04 23.18
CA LEU A 136 14.68 -1.43 23.63
C LEU A 136 13.52 -1.92 24.49
N LEU A 137 12.99 -1.07 25.38
CA LEU A 137 11.92 -1.43 26.31
C LEU A 137 10.56 -0.83 25.93
N ALA A 138 10.54 0.33 25.26
CA ALA A 138 9.32 1.03 24.89
C ALA A 138 8.87 0.71 23.45
N PRO A 139 7.57 0.55 23.19
CA PRO A 139 7.04 0.52 21.82
C PRO A 139 7.16 1.91 21.18
N ALA A 140 7.12 1.96 19.86
CA ALA A 140 6.95 3.19 19.09
C ALA A 140 5.47 3.38 18.76
N LEU A 141 5.02 4.64 18.76
CA LEU A 141 3.67 5.04 18.35
C LEU A 141 3.79 6.24 17.42
N THR A 142 3.21 6.15 16.24
CA THR A 142 3.28 7.20 15.21
C THR A 142 1.87 7.53 14.71
N VAL A 143 1.62 8.83 14.50
CA VAL A 143 0.49 9.32 13.70
C VAL A 143 0.99 9.65 12.31
N ARG A 144 0.22 9.28 11.28
CA ARG A 144 0.57 9.50 9.86
C ARG A 144 -0.59 10.12 9.12
N GLY A 145 -0.30 11.13 8.32
CA GLY A 145 -1.22 11.67 7.33
C GLY A 145 -0.74 11.31 5.92
N THR A 146 -1.63 10.81 5.07
CA THR A 146 -1.25 10.40 3.70
C THR A 146 -2.12 11.06 2.64
N TYR A 147 -1.58 11.11 1.43
CA TYR A 147 -2.31 11.51 0.25
C TYR A 147 -1.86 10.69 -0.95
N THR A 148 -2.82 10.17 -1.75
CA THR A 148 -2.52 9.58 -3.06
C THR A 148 -3.44 10.13 -4.14
N ARG A 149 -2.95 10.09 -5.38
CA ARG A 149 -3.70 10.46 -6.57
C ARG A 149 -3.46 9.45 -7.68
N MET A 150 -4.57 8.96 -8.24
CA MET A 150 -4.55 8.18 -9.47
C MET A 150 -4.28 9.07 -10.67
N THR A 151 -3.44 8.59 -11.59
CA THR A 151 -3.10 9.26 -12.85
C THR A 151 -3.17 8.26 -14.01
N GLY A 152 -3.21 8.75 -15.24
CA GLY A 152 -3.23 7.91 -16.46
C GLY A 152 -4.61 7.49 -16.92
N VAL A 153 -5.66 7.68 -16.12
CA VAL A 153 -7.07 7.40 -16.46
C VAL A 153 -7.74 8.72 -16.87
N ARG A 154 -8.43 8.71 -18.00
CA ARG A 154 -9.13 9.88 -18.54
C ARG A 154 -10.57 9.97 -18.09
N GLU A 155 -11.23 8.84 -17.91
CA GLU A 155 -12.66 8.71 -17.64
C GLU A 155 -13.05 9.06 -16.21
N MET A 156 -12.07 9.00 -15.28
CA MET A 156 -12.28 9.40 -13.88
C MET A 156 -10.99 9.84 -13.22
N GLY A 157 -11.11 10.72 -12.22
CA GLY A 157 -10.09 11.03 -11.24
C GLY A 157 -10.36 10.27 -9.94
N LEU A 158 -9.29 9.93 -9.20
CA LEU A 158 -9.39 9.36 -7.87
C LEU A 158 -8.26 9.90 -7.00
N ASN A 159 -8.58 10.27 -5.79
CA ASN A 159 -7.61 10.59 -4.76
C ASN A 159 -8.02 10.00 -3.41
N THR A 160 -7.03 9.69 -2.58
CA THR A 160 -7.25 9.26 -1.20
C THR A 160 -6.53 10.18 -0.22
N ARG A 161 -7.07 10.30 0.97
CA ARG A 161 -6.45 10.97 2.11
C ARG A 161 -6.69 10.11 3.34
N SER A 162 -5.67 9.96 4.17
CA SER A 162 -5.85 9.22 5.42
C SER A 162 -5.20 9.91 6.61
N VAL A 163 -5.69 9.53 7.79
CA VAL A 163 -4.99 9.70 9.06
C VAL A 163 -4.95 8.34 9.73
N GLU A 164 -3.75 7.91 10.10
CA GLU A 164 -3.47 6.56 10.61
C GLU A 164 -2.67 6.63 11.91
N LEU A 165 -2.89 5.67 12.80
CA LEU A 165 -2.05 5.40 13.96
C LEU A 165 -1.36 4.06 13.75
N CYS A 166 -0.05 4.01 13.97
CA CYS A 166 0.75 2.81 13.91
C CYS A 166 1.48 2.59 15.23
N LEU A 167 1.43 1.37 15.73
CA LEU A 167 2.16 0.91 16.91
C LEU A 167 3.13 -0.19 16.48
N SER A 168 4.39 -0.11 16.91
CA SER A 168 5.39 -1.13 16.63
C SER A 168 6.27 -1.42 17.84
N LYS A 169 6.87 -2.63 17.85
CA LYS A 169 7.86 -3.00 18.86
C LYS A 169 8.98 -3.80 18.23
N GLY A 170 10.20 -3.26 18.28
CA GLY A 170 11.38 -3.95 17.79
C GLY A 170 11.85 -5.08 18.70
N PHE A 171 12.22 -6.21 18.09
CA PHE A 171 12.89 -7.36 18.70
C PHE A 171 14.07 -7.73 17.83
N VAL A 172 15.26 -7.56 18.30
CA VAL A 172 16.55 -7.84 17.64
C VAL A 172 16.57 -7.57 16.13
N PHE A 173 15.96 -8.46 15.32
CA PHE A 173 15.95 -8.38 13.86
C PHE A 173 14.54 -8.32 13.25
N ILE A 174 13.48 -8.40 14.08
CA ILE A 174 12.08 -8.32 13.62
C ILE A 174 11.33 -7.24 14.38
N THR A 175 10.55 -6.44 13.67
CA THR A 175 9.72 -5.39 14.25
C THR A 175 8.27 -5.57 13.78
N PRO A 176 7.44 -6.32 14.53
CA PRO A 176 6.00 -6.35 14.24
C PRO A 176 5.38 -4.98 14.46
N TYR A 177 4.35 -4.69 13.66
CA TYR A 177 3.56 -3.49 13.77
C TYR A 177 2.09 -3.74 13.46
N ILE A 178 1.25 -2.88 13.99
CA ILE A 178 -0.19 -2.85 13.76
C ILE A 178 -0.65 -1.41 13.63
N GLY A 179 -1.61 -1.18 12.77
CA GLY A 179 -2.16 0.16 12.63
C GLY A 179 -3.63 0.18 12.26
N VAL A 180 -4.22 1.33 12.50
CA VAL A 180 -5.60 1.64 12.17
C VAL A 180 -5.71 3.08 11.68
N GLY A 181 -6.58 3.32 10.70
CA GLY A 181 -6.80 4.66 10.17
C GLY A 181 -8.16 4.85 9.55
N ARG A 182 -8.43 6.10 9.19
CA ARG A 182 -9.60 6.49 8.38
C ARG A 182 -9.11 7.00 7.05
N VAL A 183 -9.62 6.43 6.00
CA VAL A 183 -9.29 6.78 4.62
C VAL A 183 -10.54 7.37 3.97
N ARG A 184 -10.38 8.55 3.38
CA ARG A 184 -11.38 9.20 2.52
C ARG A 184 -10.92 9.08 1.08
N THR A 185 -11.74 8.42 0.27
CA THR A 185 -11.55 8.28 -1.18
C THR A 185 -12.56 9.14 -1.92
N VAL A 186 -12.08 9.97 -2.84
CA VAL A 186 -12.94 10.79 -3.71
C VAL A 186 -12.77 10.33 -5.15
N GLY A 187 -13.87 9.86 -5.76
CA GLY A 187 -13.97 9.52 -7.17
C GLY A 187 -14.71 10.62 -7.93
N THR A 188 -14.09 11.14 -8.98
CA THR A 188 -14.68 12.19 -9.83
C THR A 188 -14.83 11.63 -11.25
N PRO A 189 -16.04 11.37 -11.74
CA PRO A 189 -16.26 10.92 -13.12
C PRO A 189 -16.03 12.08 -14.09
N HIS A 190 -15.48 11.79 -15.24
CA HIS A 190 -15.28 12.78 -16.33
C HIS A 190 -16.18 12.50 -17.52
N THR A 191 -17.04 11.48 -17.42
CA THR A 191 -17.92 11.02 -18.50
C THR A 191 -19.34 10.78 -18.00
N GLY A 192 -20.32 11.02 -18.88
CA GLY A 192 -21.71 10.63 -18.66
C GLY A 192 -22.47 11.46 -17.62
N THR A 193 -23.46 10.81 -17.01
CA THR A 193 -24.40 11.41 -16.04
C THR A 193 -24.06 11.11 -14.60
N LEU A 194 -22.88 10.52 -14.35
CA LEU A 194 -22.42 10.16 -13.01
C LEU A 194 -22.01 11.40 -12.22
N SER A 195 -22.28 11.38 -10.92
CA SER A 195 -21.84 12.40 -9.97
C SER A 195 -20.60 11.94 -9.21
N ALA A 196 -19.80 12.90 -8.75
CA ALA A 196 -18.67 12.63 -7.88
C ALA A 196 -19.14 11.94 -6.57
N VAL A 197 -18.33 11.00 -6.08
CA VAL A 197 -18.62 10.25 -4.86
C VAL A 197 -17.49 10.37 -3.88
N THR A 198 -17.83 10.31 -2.59
CA THR A 198 -16.87 10.23 -1.48
C THR A 198 -17.18 8.96 -0.69
N VAL A 199 -16.15 8.16 -0.45
CA VAL A 199 -16.24 6.93 0.34
C VAL A 199 -15.28 7.06 1.51
N ASP A 200 -15.79 6.92 2.74
CA ASP A 200 -15.03 6.97 3.98
C ASP A 200 -14.96 5.57 4.58
N GLU A 201 -13.74 5.02 4.71
CA GLU A 201 -13.54 3.64 5.17
C GLU A 201 -12.49 3.59 6.29
N THR A 202 -12.61 2.56 7.13
CA THR A 202 -11.57 2.23 8.09
C THR A 202 -10.55 1.32 7.40
N LYS A 203 -9.27 1.64 7.56
CA LYS A 203 -8.13 0.81 7.19
C LYS A 203 -7.54 0.22 8.46
N GLU A 204 -7.31 -1.08 8.46
CA GLU A 204 -6.63 -1.82 9.52
C GLU A 204 -5.50 -2.61 8.88
N TYR A 205 -4.33 -2.63 9.50
CA TYR A 205 -3.20 -3.37 8.97
C TYR A 205 -2.34 -3.99 10.07
N VAL A 206 -1.70 -5.08 9.73
CA VAL A 206 -0.70 -5.75 10.56
C VAL A 206 0.46 -6.17 9.67
N GLY A 207 1.67 -5.98 10.16
CA GLY A 207 2.87 -6.31 9.41
C GLY A 207 4.05 -6.63 10.31
N ALA A 208 5.16 -6.95 9.65
CA ALA A 208 6.45 -7.15 10.29
C ALA A 208 7.56 -6.68 9.36
N ASP A 209 8.49 -5.92 9.91
CA ASP A 209 9.77 -5.55 9.29
C ASP A 209 10.83 -6.54 9.77
N ILE A 210 11.59 -7.08 8.84
CA ILE A 210 12.72 -7.97 9.07
C ILE A 210 13.99 -7.22 8.65
N ASN A 211 14.77 -6.79 9.65
CA ASN A 211 15.99 -6.04 9.43
C ASN A 211 17.17 -6.99 9.19
N MET A 212 17.83 -6.82 8.05
CA MET A 212 19.01 -7.59 7.63
C MET A 212 20.25 -6.69 7.47
N GLY A 213 20.36 -5.68 8.31
CA GLY A 213 21.43 -4.68 8.27
C GLY A 213 21.02 -3.49 7.40
N LEU A 214 21.58 -3.37 6.20
CA LEU A 214 21.20 -2.31 5.25
C LEU A 214 19.95 -2.64 4.43
N LEU A 215 19.54 -3.91 4.42
CA LEU A 215 18.33 -4.36 3.74
C LEU A 215 17.25 -4.62 4.77
N ASN A 216 16.02 -4.32 4.40
CA ASN A 216 14.82 -4.69 5.15
C ASN A 216 13.83 -5.41 4.22
N LEU A 217 13.09 -6.32 4.82
CA LEU A 217 11.96 -7.00 4.20
C LEU A 217 10.73 -6.74 5.07
N ASP A 218 9.73 -6.07 4.51
CA ASP A 218 8.47 -5.83 5.18
C ASP A 218 7.39 -6.71 4.57
N LEU A 219 6.56 -7.27 5.43
CA LEU A 219 5.37 -8.03 5.04
C LEU A 219 4.17 -7.40 5.72
N GLU A 220 3.09 -7.17 4.99
CA GLU A 220 1.87 -6.54 5.52
C GLU A 220 0.61 -7.18 4.95
N VAL A 221 -0.39 -7.27 5.80
CA VAL A 221 -1.77 -7.51 5.40
C VAL A 221 -2.59 -6.32 5.85
N ASP A 222 -3.34 -5.70 4.94
CA ASP A 222 -4.28 -4.64 5.27
C ASP A 222 -5.70 -4.98 4.83
N ARG A 223 -6.66 -4.35 5.49
CA ARG A 223 -8.08 -4.46 5.22
C ARG A 223 -8.73 -3.10 5.20
N MET A 224 -9.48 -2.81 4.14
CA MET A 224 -10.18 -1.55 3.96
C MET A 224 -11.49 -1.78 3.19
N GLY A 225 -12.63 -1.38 3.77
CA GLY A 225 -13.94 -1.43 3.11
C GLY A 225 -14.38 -2.82 2.62
N GLY A 226 -13.88 -3.90 3.22
CA GLY A 226 -14.12 -5.27 2.78
C GLY A 226 -13.09 -5.82 1.79
N SER A 227 -12.26 -4.96 1.20
CA SER A 227 -11.08 -5.36 0.39
C SER A 227 -9.93 -5.77 1.30
N THR A 228 -9.13 -6.73 0.84
CA THR A 228 -7.95 -7.21 1.58
C THR A 228 -6.73 -7.13 0.68
N SER A 229 -5.66 -6.54 1.18
CA SER A 229 -4.39 -6.43 0.46
C SER A 229 -3.30 -7.24 1.18
N TYR A 230 -2.43 -7.85 0.39
CA TYR A 230 -1.23 -8.54 0.84
C TYR A 230 -0.04 -7.87 0.20
N GLY A 231 0.94 -7.50 1.01
CA GLY A 231 2.10 -6.76 0.54
C GLY A 231 3.42 -7.30 1.00
N ALA A 232 4.42 -7.06 0.17
CA ALA A 232 5.83 -7.22 0.50
C ALA A 232 6.62 -6.00 0.01
N ASN A 233 7.56 -5.55 0.81
CA ASN A 233 8.51 -4.51 0.46
C ASN A 233 9.93 -5.02 0.67
N VAL A 234 10.82 -4.73 -0.25
CA VAL A 234 12.26 -4.91 -0.08
C VAL A 234 12.89 -3.53 -0.16
N GLY A 235 13.44 -3.09 0.96
CA GLY A 235 14.02 -1.77 1.11
C GLY A 235 15.51 -1.78 1.42
N TRP A 236 16.13 -0.65 1.15
CA TRP A 236 17.45 -0.28 1.60
C TRP A 236 17.36 0.88 2.56
N ARG A 237 17.71 0.63 3.83
CA ARG A 237 17.54 1.55 4.94
C ARG A 237 18.87 1.90 5.58
N LEU A 238 19.10 3.19 5.82
CA LEU A 238 20.23 3.76 6.57
C LEU A 238 19.73 4.59 7.74
#